data_0947377d0855b2b4bdbbf1d96ff19310
#
_entry.id   0947377d0855b2b4bdbbf1d96ff19310
#
_cell.length_a   1.000
_cell.length_b   1.000
_cell.length_c   1.000
_cell.angle_alpha   90.00
_cell.angle_beta   90.00
_cell.angle_gamma   90.00
#
_symmetry.space_group_name_H-M   'P 1'
#
loop_
_entity.id
_entity.type
_entity.pdbx_description
1 polymer ?
#
loop_
_entity_poly.entity_id
_entity_poly.type
_entity_poly.pdbx_seq_one_letter_code
_entity_poly.pdbx_strand_id
1 'polypeptide(L)'
;MATTGLGGPVALIGVGLVGGSLGLALRERGAASEVRGVDPAPGALEAALERGAITTPCDDLAAAVPGAEVVVVCAPVGEIPGLVRDVLAHADDRTVVTDVGSAKSEVLAALSPTERERFCGGHPVAGGERSGVAGARADLFEGATWFLTPTGETRPDLLERVHGMVAATGAMPVAVDAEVHDHLMALVSHLPHVMASVLMRQAVSTAPQGREALRSAGPSFRDLTRVAGANPVLWADILLSNRDAVLAETRRHRADLAEVEAALESGDREWLEGFFGSAAEGRQRLLAQEDAVGGDVVRLTVAVPNRPGVLSEIATALGHAHINIEDLHLSPARADEPSGTLSLDIAGDMAVARAVDLIREKGFRVS
;
A
#
# COMPACT_ATOMS: atom_id res chain seq x y z
N MET A 1 -5.90 -2.37 -27.08
CA MET A 1 -4.60 -1.74 -26.75
C MET A 1 -3.59 -2.86 -26.64
N ALA A 2 -2.48 -2.81 -27.37
CA ALA A 2 -1.43 -3.81 -27.28
C ALA A 2 -0.86 -3.79 -25.86
N THR A 3 -0.96 -4.89 -25.15
CA THR A 3 -0.28 -5.12 -23.87
C THR A 3 1.21 -5.10 -24.17
N THR A 4 1.89 -4.02 -23.76
CA THR A 4 3.35 -3.98 -23.69
C THR A 4 3.80 -4.88 -22.54
N GLY A 5 3.61 -6.19 -22.70
CA GLY A 5 4.18 -7.18 -21.81
C GLY A 5 5.71 -7.12 -21.91
N LEU A 6 6.41 -7.47 -20.83
CA LEU A 6 7.88 -7.59 -20.83
C LEU A 6 8.37 -8.57 -21.89
N GLY A 7 7.59 -9.57 -22.22
CA GLY A 7 7.90 -10.60 -23.21
C GLY A 7 8.94 -11.63 -22.78
N GLY A 8 9.81 -11.33 -21.82
CA GLY A 8 10.89 -12.18 -21.35
C GLY A 8 10.73 -12.67 -19.90
N PRO A 9 11.74 -13.40 -19.37
CA PRO A 9 11.74 -13.91 -18.03
C PRO A 9 11.90 -12.81 -16.96
N VAL A 10 11.19 -12.95 -15.82
CA VAL A 10 11.35 -12.14 -14.62
C VAL A 10 11.89 -13.03 -13.50
N ALA A 11 12.88 -12.54 -12.75
CA ALA A 11 13.37 -13.22 -11.55
C ALA A 11 12.94 -12.48 -10.28
N LEU A 12 12.41 -13.21 -9.30
CA LEU A 12 11.98 -12.71 -8.01
C LEU A 12 12.94 -13.23 -6.93
N ILE A 13 13.62 -12.32 -6.26
CA ILE A 13 14.50 -12.64 -5.15
C ILE A 13 13.74 -12.35 -3.86
N GLY A 14 13.15 -13.39 -3.30
CA GLY A 14 12.13 -13.37 -2.27
C GLY A 14 10.73 -13.61 -2.84
N VAL A 15 10.08 -14.70 -2.43
CA VAL A 15 8.70 -15.07 -2.88
C VAL A 15 7.69 -14.98 -1.73
N GLY A 16 7.90 -14.02 -0.82
CA GLY A 16 6.96 -13.72 0.26
C GLY A 16 5.64 -13.10 -0.21
N LEU A 17 5.02 -12.25 0.63
CA LEU A 17 3.76 -11.57 0.28
C LEU A 17 3.91 -10.73 -1.00
N VAL A 18 4.88 -9.82 -1.04
CA VAL A 18 5.05 -8.86 -2.15
C VAL A 18 5.55 -9.57 -3.41
N GLY A 19 6.65 -10.36 -3.30
CA GLY A 19 7.20 -11.10 -4.45
C GLY A 19 6.23 -12.13 -5.00
N GLY A 20 5.54 -12.88 -4.13
CA GLY A 20 4.49 -13.80 -4.55
C GLY A 20 3.31 -13.13 -5.24
N SER A 21 2.86 -11.98 -4.74
CA SER A 21 1.79 -11.19 -5.38
C SER A 21 2.23 -10.65 -6.74
N LEU A 22 3.48 -10.19 -6.85
CA LEU A 22 4.04 -9.73 -8.10
C LEU A 22 4.07 -10.87 -9.15
N GLY A 23 4.55 -12.05 -8.75
CA GLY A 23 4.54 -13.21 -9.61
C GLY A 23 3.16 -13.60 -10.09
N LEU A 24 2.16 -13.63 -9.19
CA LEU A 24 0.75 -13.87 -9.55
C LEU A 24 0.24 -12.84 -10.55
N ALA A 25 0.43 -11.54 -10.27
CA ALA A 25 -0.02 -10.45 -11.13
C ALA A 25 0.57 -10.53 -12.54
N LEU A 26 1.89 -10.76 -12.65
CA LEU A 26 2.57 -10.87 -13.94
C LEU A 26 2.10 -12.09 -14.74
N ARG A 27 1.83 -13.21 -14.08
CA ARG A 27 1.37 -14.44 -14.75
C ARG A 27 -0.08 -14.35 -15.17
N GLU A 28 -0.98 -13.90 -14.32
CA GLU A 28 -2.41 -13.79 -14.68
C GLU A 28 -2.63 -12.83 -15.86
N ARG A 29 -1.79 -11.80 -15.97
CA ARG A 29 -1.87 -10.81 -17.04
C ARG A 29 -1.02 -11.14 -18.25
N GLY A 30 -0.31 -12.28 -18.24
CA GLY A 30 0.55 -12.70 -19.34
C GLY A 30 1.69 -11.72 -19.61
N ALA A 31 2.15 -10.98 -18.59
CA ALA A 31 3.16 -9.93 -18.72
C ALA A 31 4.61 -10.47 -18.70
N ALA A 32 4.84 -11.68 -18.23
CA ALA A 32 6.13 -12.36 -18.24
C ALA A 32 6.01 -13.76 -18.86
N SER A 33 6.99 -14.14 -19.69
CA SER A 33 7.03 -15.49 -20.31
C SER A 33 7.38 -16.59 -19.27
N GLU A 34 8.17 -16.23 -18.28
CA GLU A 34 8.62 -17.08 -17.17
C GLU A 34 8.78 -16.24 -15.92
N VAL A 35 8.42 -16.78 -14.75
CA VAL A 35 8.70 -16.18 -13.46
C VAL A 35 9.55 -17.16 -12.65
N ARG A 36 10.81 -16.79 -12.44
CA ARG A 36 11.77 -17.54 -11.63
C ARG A 36 11.76 -17.03 -10.21
N GLY A 37 11.87 -17.92 -9.21
CA GLY A 37 11.88 -17.54 -7.80
C GLY A 37 13.09 -18.09 -7.07
N VAL A 38 13.68 -17.25 -6.19
CA VAL A 38 14.67 -17.65 -5.17
C VAL A 38 14.16 -17.22 -3.81
N ASP A 39 14.20 -18.10 -2.83
CA ASP A 39 13.85 -17.78 -1.44
C ASP A 39 14.57 -18.72 -0.47
N PRO A 40 15.24 -18.21 0.58
CA PRO A 40 15.96 -19.05 1.52
C PRO A 40 15.05 -19.76 2.53
N ALA A 41 13.78 -19.36 2.64
CA ALA A 41 12.87 -19.96 3.61
C ALA A 41 12.42 -21.36 3.16
N PRO A 42 12.53 -22.36 4.03
CA PRO A 42 12.09 -23.72 3.70
C PRO A 42 10.63 -23.77 3.27
N GLY A 43 10.35 -24.43 2.14
CA GLY A 43 8.99 -24.60 1.61
C GLY A 43 8.40 -23.36 0.92
N ALA A 44 9.10 -22.23 0.88
CA ALA A 44 8.59 -21.00 0.24
C ALA A 44 8.46 -21.16 -1.28
N LEU A 45 9.45 -21.78 -1.91
CA LEU A 45 9.46 -22.00 -3.36
C LEU A 45 8.39 -23.00 -3.80
N GLU A 46 8.22 -24.10 -3.05
CA GLU A 46 7.18 -25.08 -3.28
C GLU A 46 5.80 -24.46 -3.18
N ALA A 47 5.56 -23.70 -2.10
CA ALA A 47 4.28 -23.00 -1.91
C ALA A 47 4.03 -21.93 -2.99
N ALA A 48 5.07 -21.21 -3.43
CA ALA A 48 4.96 -20.24 -4.51
C ALA A 48 4.63 -20.90 -5.87
N LEU A 49 5.23 -22.06 -6.13
CA LEU A 49 4.96 -22.87 -7.33
C LEU A 49 3.52 -23.41 -7.31
N GLU A 50 3.09 -24.00 -6.22
CA GLU A 50 1.72 -24.53 -6.05
C GLU A 50 0.66 -23.45 -6.22
N ARG A 51 0.91 -22.23 -5.71
CA ARG A 51 0.02 -21.10 -5.87
C ARG A 51 0.08 -20.47 -7.26
N GLY A 52 1.03 -20.87 -8.07
CA GLY A 52 1.25 -20.30 -9.40
C GLY A 52 1.92 -18.91 -9.37
N ALA A 53 2.55 -18.50 -8.29
CA ALA A 53 3.29 -17.25 -8.20
C ALA A 53 4.60 -17.29 -8.99
N ILE A 54 5.24 -18.45 -9.09
CA ILE A 54 6.40 -18.68 -9.93
C ILE A 54 6.15 -19.84 -10.90
N THR A 55 6.95 -19.90 -11.97
CA THR A 55 6.96 -21.03 -12.90
C THR A 55 8.15 -21.96 -12.68
N THR A 56 9.26 -21.37 -12.20
CA THR A 56 10.56 -22.06 -12.07
C THR A 56 11.17 -21.72 -10.73
N PRO A 57 11.24 -22.66 -9.77
CA PRO A 57 12.01 -22.49 -8.57
C PRO A 57 13.51 -22.58 -8.91
N CYS A 58 14.33 -21.72 -8.30
CA CYS A 58 15.77 -21.68 -8.48
C CYS A 58 16.48 -21.77 -7.13
N ASP A 59 17.58 -22.52 -7.07
CA ASP A 59 18.32 -22.75 -5.84
C ASP A 59 19.13 -21.52 -5.40
N ASP A 60 19.56 -20.69 -6.38
CA ASP A 60 20.42 -19.53 -6.15
C ASP A 60 20.28 -18.45 -7.24
N LEU A 61 21.02 -17.33 -7.06
CA LEU A 61 21.05 -16.23 -8.00
C LEU A 61 21.67 -16.63 -9.35
N ALA A 62 22.64 -17.52 -9.34
CA ALA A 62 23.33 -17.97 -10.55
C ALA A 62 22.37 -18.73 -11.49
N ALA A 63 21.37 -19.40 -10.93
CA ALA A 63 20.33 -20.08 -11.70
C ALA A 63 19.18 -19.14 -12.11
N ALA A 64 18.83 -18.14 -11.28
CA ALA A 64 17.65 -17.31 -11.50
C ALA A 64 17.91 -16.11 -12.41
N VAL A 65 19.05 -15.43 -12.25
CA VAL A 65 19.31 -14.10 -12.82
C VAL A 65 19.71 -14.11 -14.30
N PRO A 66 20.60 -14.99 -14.78
CA PRO A 66 21.04 -14.95 -16.18
C PRO A 66 19.87 -15.03 -17.17
N GLY A 67 19.85 -14.11 -18.15
CA GLY A 67 18.81 -14.04 -19.18
C GLY A 67 17.46 -13.49 -18.70
N ALA A 68 17.32 -13.05 -17.45
CA ALA A 68 16.14 -12.34 -16.98
C ALA A 68 16.10 -10.92 -17.57
N GLU A 69 14.94 -10.46 -18.03
CA GLU A 69 14.76 -9.06 -18.44
C GLU A 69 14.68 -8.11 -17.25
N VAL A 70 14.00 -8.55 -16.19
CA VAL A 70 13.85 -7.80 -14.94
C VAL A 70 14.15 -8.73 -13.77
N VAL A 71 14.93 -8.26 -12.82
CA VAL A 71 15.11 -8.91 -11.51
C VAL A 71 14.54 -8.00 -10.44
N VAL A 72 13.63 -8.55 -9.62
CA VAL A 72 13.00 -7.82 -8.53
C VAL A 72 13.45 -8.37 -7.19
N VAL A 73 14.12 -7.53 -6.38
CA VAL A 73 14.56 -7.89 -5.02
C VAL A 73 13.43 -7.62 -4.03
N CYS A 74 12.82 -8.70 -3.54
CA CYS A 74 11.65 -8.69 -2.64
C CYS A 74 12.04 -9.18 -1.23
N ALA A 75 13.15 -8.69 -0.71
CA ALA A 75 13.70 -9.05 0.59
C ALA A 75 13.42 -7.97 1.66
N PRO A 76 13.69 -8.24 2.95
CA PRO A 76 13.71 -7.22 3.98
C PRO A 76 14.61 -6.04 3.60
N VAL A 77 14.17 -4.80 3.93
CA VAL A 77 14.81 -3.58 3.41
C VAL A 77 16.31 -3.49 3.74
N GLY A 78 16.72 -3.95 4.92
CA GLY A 78 18.15 -3.96 5.32
C GLY A 78 19.03 -4.94 4.52
N GLU A 79 18.46 -5.94 3.85
CA GLU A 79 19.20 -6.90 3.03
C GLU A 79 19.31 -6.44 1.56
N ILE A 80 18.42 -5.55 1.12
CA ILE A 80 18.30 -5.14 -0.29
C ILE A 80 19.63 -4.61 -0.86
N PRO A 81 20.40 -3.71 -0.19
CA PRO A 81 21.63 -3.18 -0.76
C PRO A 81 22.66 -4.25 -1.12
N GLY A 82 22.80 -5.26 -0.27
CA GLY A 82 23.69 -6.41 -0.51
C GLY A 82 23.20 -7.27 -1.67
N LEU A 83 21.93 -7.66 -1.63
CA LEU A 83 21.30 -8.50 -2.65
C LEU A 83 21.30 -7.85 -4.03
N VAL A 84 21.07 -6.53 -4.13
CA VAL A 84 21.10 -5.83 -5.42
C VAL A 84 22.50 -5.92 -6.04
N ARG A 85 23.57 -5.76 -5.27
CA ARG A 85 24.94 -5.92 -5.78
C ARG A 85 25.23 -7.36 -6.22
N ASP A 86 24.81 -8.34 -5.42
CA ASP A 86 24.99 -9.74 -5.76
C ASP A 86 24.22 -10.11 -7.04
N VAL A 87 22.99 -9.62 -7.18
CA VAL A 87 22.18 -9.78 -8.40
C VAL A 87 22.86 -9.13 -9.61
N LEU A 88 23.36 -7.89 -9.47
CA LEU A 88 24.03 -7.16 -10.57
C LEU A 88 25.30 -7.87 -11.04
N ALA A 89 25.98 -8.61 -10.16
CA ALA A 89 27.14 -9.43 -10.52
C ALA A 89 26.79 -10.63 -11.40
N HIS A 90 25.56 -11.12 -11.36
CA HIS A 90 25.07 -12.24 -12.18
C HIS A 90 24.23 -11.78 -13.38
N ALA A 91 23.84 -10.50 -13.40
CA ALA A 91 22.94 -9.93 -14.40
C ALA A 91 23.65 -9.58 -15.72
N ASP A 92 23.01 -9.84 -16.82
CA ASP A 92 23.45 -9.41 -18.15
C ASP A 92 23.30 -7.89 -18.33
N ASP A 93 24.00 -7.32 -19.32
CA ASP A 93 23.94 -5.87 -19.61
C ASP A 93 22.53 -5.36 -19.97
N ARG A 94 21.64 -6.25 -20.37
CA ARG A 94 20.24 -5.93 -20.72
C ARG A 94 19.27 -6.12 -19.56
N THR A 95 19.71 -6.71 -18.47
CA THR A 95 18.89 -6.94 -17.29
C THR A 95 18.79 -5.67 -16.48
N VAL A 96 17.58 -5.27 -16.11
CA VAL A 96 17.36 -4.23 -15.09
C VAL A 96 17.06 -4.87 -13.76
N VAL A 97 17.62 -4.30 -12.70
CA VAL A 97 17.36 -4.70 -11.32
C VAL A 97 16.50 -3.63 -10.65
N THR A 98 15.47 -4.04 -9.96
CA THR A 98 14.64 -3.18 -9.11
C THR A 98 14.40 -3.86 -7.77
N ASP A 99 13.82 -3.13 -6.82
CA ASP A 99 13.46 -3.66 -5.51
C ASP A 99 12.04 -3.25 -5.12
N VAL A 100 11.60 -3.66 -3.93
CA VAL A 100 10.28 -3.32 -3.38
C VAL A 100 10.37 -2.71 -1.97
N GLY A 101 11.55 -2.30 -1.55
CA GLY A 101 11.81 -1.78 -0.21
C GLY A 101 11.12 -0.44 0.06
N SER A 102 10.85 -0.17 1.33
CA SER A 102 10.18 1.05 1.80
C SER A 102 11.11 2.25 2.01
N ALA A 103 12.44 2.08 1.86
CA ALA A 103 13.45 3.13 1.86
C ALA A 103 14.34 3.01 0.63
N LYS A 104 14.75 4.11 0.02
CA LYS A 104 15.45 4.14 -1.28
C LYS A 104 16.86 4.70 -1.20
N SER A 105 17.09 5.74 -0.41
CA SER A 105 18.38 6.45 -0.37
C SER A 105 19.52 5.54 0.08
N GLU A 106 19.30 4.67 1.07
CA GLU A 106 20.31 3.73 1.56
C GLU A 106 20.73 2.72 0.47
N VAL A 107 19.75 2.21 -0.29
CA VAL A 107 20.02 1.28 -1.40
C VAL A 107 20.89 1.97 -2.46
N LEU A 108 20.49 3.17 -2.89
CA LEU A 108 21.23 3.92 -3.90
C LEU A 108 22.63 4.34 -3.43
N ALA A 109 22.79 4.70 -2.14
CA ALA A 109 24.08 5.05 -1.58
C ALA A 109 25.07 3.87 -1.54
N ALA A 110 24.56 2.64 -1.48
CA ALA A 110 25.37 1.43 -1.48
C ALA A 110 25.89 1.04 -2.88
N LEU A 111 25.35 1.64 -3.96
CA LEU A 111 25.66 1.29 -5.35
C LEU A 111 26.65 2.31 -5.95
N SER A 112 27.62 1.80 -6.71
CA SER A 112 28.48 2.61 -7.57
C SER A 112 27.71 3.24 -8.74
N PRO A 113 28.20 4.31 -9.38
CA PRO A 113 27.57 4.88 -10.57
C PRO A 113 27.28 3.85 -11.68
N THR A 114 28.22 2.95 -11.95
CA THR A 114 28.06 1.89 -12.97
C THR A 114 26.97 0.88 -12.59
N GLU A 115 26.81 0.55 -11.32
CA GLU A 115 25.72 -0.33 -10.86
C GLU A 115 24.37 0.37 -10.99
N ARG A 116 24.30 1.69 -10.75
CA ARG A 116 23.08 2.49 -10.91
C ARG A 116 22.59 2.58 -12.36
N GLU A 117 23.45 2.40 -13.36
CA GLU A 117 23.03 2.34 -14.75
C GLU A 117 21.96 1.27 -15.01
N ARG A 118 22.04 0.14 -14.29
CA ARG A 118 21.15 -1.02 -14.42
C ARG A 118 20.20 -1.21 -13.24
N PHE A 119 20.10 -0.23 -12.36
CA PHE A 119 19.22 -0.26 -11.19
C PHE A 119 18.20 0.89 -11.24
N CYS A 120 16.97 0.58 -10.91
CA CYS A 120 15.93 1.56 -10.62
C CYS A 120 15.23 1.13 -9.34
N GLY A 121 15.36 1.89 -8.28
CA GLY A 121 14.68 1.58 -7.03
C GLY A 121 13.16 1.60 -7.21
N GLY A 122 12.49 0.68 -6.54
CA GLY A 122 11.04 0.53 -6.58
C GLY A 122 10.45 0.44 -5.17
N HIS A 123 9.22 0.93 -5.00
CA HIS A 123 8.45 0.76 -3.76
C HIS A 123 6.95 0.75 -4.06
N PRO A 124 6.28 -0.42 -4.06
CA PRO A 124 4.83 -0.50 -4.09
C PRO A 124 4.26 -0.04 -2.74
N VAL A 125 3.40 0.99 -2.76
CA VAL A 125 2.65 1.40 -1.56
C VAL A 125 1.47 0.46 -1.41
N ALA A 126 1.79 -0.79 -1.13
CA ALA A 126 0.84 -1.88 -0.98
C ALA A 126 1.37 -2.89 0.03
N GLY A 127 0.47 -3.52 0.76
CA GLY A 127 0.85 -4.51 1.77
C GLY A 127 -0.38 -5.23 2.33
N GLY A 128 -0.15 -6.06 3.33
CA GLY A 128 -1.21 -6.81 3.99
C GLY A 128 -0.78 -7.27 5.38
N GLU A 129 -1.76 -7.65 6.19
CA GLU A 129 -1.53 -8.14 7.55
C GLU A 129 -0.96 -9.58 7.57
N ARG A 130 -1.12 -10.32 6.47
CA ARG A 130 -0.63 -11.70 6.33
C ARG A 130 0.78 -11.69 5.74
N SER A 131 1.68 -12.46 6.31
CA SER A 131 3.04 -12.65 5.82
C SER A 131 3.17 -13.89 4.93
N GLY A 132 4.26 -13.94 4.16
CA GLY A 132 4.60 -15.06 3.29
C GLY A 132 3.72 -15.18 2.05
N VAL A 133 4.03 -16.15 1.19
CA VAL A 133 3.31 -16.40 -0.06
C VAL A 133 1.86 -16.82 0.17
N ALA A 134 1.52 -17.38 1.34
CA ALA A 134 0.15 -17.72 1.69
C ALA A 134 -0.81 -16.52 1.70
N GLY A 135 -0.29 -15.31 1.96
CA GLY A 135 -1.03 -14.06 1.89
C GLY A 135 -1.02 -13.39 0.50
N ALA A 136 -0.24 -13.91 -0.46
CA ALA A 136 -0.09 -13.31 -1.78
C ALA A 136 -1.38 -13.35 -2.59
N ARG A 137 -1.62 -12.29 -3.38
CA ARG A 137 -2.77 -12.14 -4.27
C ARG A 137 -2.40 -11.29 -5.48
N ALA A 138 -2.97 -11.58 -6.64
CA ALA A 138 -2.63 -10.93 -7.91
C ALA A 138 -3.08 -9.47 -7.99
N ASP A 139 -4.12 -9.10 -7.27
CA ASP A 139 -4.73 -7.77 -7.21
C ASP A 139 -4.09 -6.84 -6.16
N LEU A 140 -3.02 -7.28 -5.47
CA LEU A 140 -2.38 -6.50 -4.40
C LEU A 140 -1.97 -5.09 -4.82
N PHE A 141 -1.60 -4.92 -6.09
CA PHE A 141 -1.06 -3.67 -6.61
C PHE A 141 -2.07 -2.87 -7.44
N GLU A 142 -3.28 -3.37 -7.66
CA GLU A 142 -4.29 -2.67 -8.44
C GLU A 142 -4.64 -1.31 -7.85
N GLY A 143 -4.45 -0.26 -8.66
CA GLY A 143 -4.65 1.13 -8.24
C GLY A 143 -3.62 1.67 -7.25
N ALA A 144 -2.69 0.84 -6.76
CA ALA A 144 -1.66 1.29 -5.81
C ALA A 144 -0.60 2.16 -6.49
N THR A 145 -0.14 3.19 -5.80
CA THR A 145 1.05 3.94 -6.21
C THR A 145 2.28 3.03 -6.09
N TRP A 146 3.08 2.98 -7.15
CA TRP A 146 4.39 2.32 -7.13
C TRP A 146 5.46 3.35 -7.45
N PHE A 147 6.20 3.77 -6.42
CA PHE A 147 7.30 4.70 -6.61
C PHE A 147 8.46 4.04 -7.34
N LEU A 148 9.01 4.77 -8.30
CA LEU A 148 10.27 4.46 -8.99
C LEU A 148 11.26 5.56 -8.70
N THR A 149 12.50 5.20 -8.35
CA THR A 149 13.55 6.16 -8.03
C THR A 149 14.74 6.00 -8.98
N PRO A 150 14.58 6.41 -10.27
CA PRO A 150 15.69 6.44 -11.22
C PRO A 150 16.72 7.50 -10.79
N THR A 151 17.96 7.27 -11.14
CA THR A 151 19.05 8.25 -11.00
C THR A 151 19.46 8.81 -12.36
N GLY A 152 20.34 9.81 -12.37
CA GLY A 152 20.89 10.34 -13.63
C GLY A 152 21.69 9.32 -14.44
N GLU A 153 22.18 8.26 -13.78
CA GLU A 153 22.91 7.15 -14.39
C GLU A 153 21.96 6.08 -14.95
N THR A 154 20.73 5.94 -14.43
CA THR A 154 19.80 4.89 -14.84
C THR A 154 19.52 4.95 -16.34
N ARG A 155 19.78 3.88 -17.06
CA ARG A 155 19.55 3.80 -18.50
C ARG A 155 18.07 3.93 -18.84
N PRO A 156 17.69 4.82 -19.80
CA PRO A 156 16.28 5.07 -20.12
C PRO A 156 15.52 3.82 -20.61
N ASP A 157 16.18 2.97 -21.41
CA ASP A 157 15.58 1.72 -21.93
C ASP A 157 15.26 0.71 -20.82
N LEU A 158 16.04 0.72 -19.72
CA LEU A 158 15.84 -0.13 -18.57
C LEU A 158 14.77 0.44 -17.62
N LEU A 159 14.73 1.77 -17.48
CA LEU A 159 13.66 2.44 -16.75
C LEU A 159 12.28 2.17 -17.38
N GLU A 160 12.18 2.28 -18.71
CA GLU A 160 10.95 2.00 -19.45
C GLU A 160 10.46 0.56 -19.20
N ARG A 161 11.40 -0.38 -19.10
CA ARG A 161 11.09 -1.79 -18.83
C ARG A 161 10.53 -2.00 -17.42
N VAL A 162 11.12 -1.38 -16.38
CA VAL A 162 10.59 -1.42 -15.02
C VAL A 162 9.22 -0.74 -14.95
N HIS A 163 9.07 0.43 -15.58
CA HIS A 163 7.81 1.13 -15.67
C HIS A 163 6.71 0.25 -16.31
N GLY A 164 7.04 -0.41 -17.44
CA GLY A 164 6.12 -1.33 -18.12
C GLY A 164 5.73 -2.53 -17.24
N MET A 165 6.68 -3.10 -16.49
CA MET A 165 6.41 -4.16 -15.52
C MET A 165 5.42 -3.70 -14.44
N VAL A 166 5.68 -2.54 -13.84
CA VAL A 166 4.83 -1.98 -12.79
C VAL A 166 3.43 -1.71 -13.32
N ALA A 167 3.30 -1.05 -14.46
CA ALA A 167 2.00 -0.80 -15.09
C ALA A 167 1.24 -2.09 -15.42
N ALA A 168 1.96 -3.14 -15.83
CA ALA A 168 1.37 -4.45 -16.10
C ALA A 168 0.80 -5.12 -14.85
N THR A 169 1.16 -4.72 -13.62
CA THR A 169 0.51 -5.21 -12.38
C THR A 169 -0.79 -4.49 -12.05
N GLY A 170 -1.15 -3.44 -12.76
CA GLY A 170 -2.27 -2.55 -12.46
C GLY A 170 -1.94 -1.45 -11.47
N ALA A 171 -0.67 -1.35 -11.05
CA ALA A 171 -0.19 -0.24 -10.24
C ALA A 171 0.04 1.03 -11.08
N MET A 172 0.09 2.17 -10.41
CA MET A 172 0.42 3.47 -10.99
C MET A 172 1.89 3.79 -10.74
N PRO A 173 2.79 3.69 -11.74
CA PRO A 173 4.19 4.04 -11.57
C PRO A 173 4.37 5.56 -11.45
N VAL A 174 5.06 6.01 -10.40
CA VAL A 174 5.36 7.41 -10.14
C VAL A 174 6.86 7.56 -9.94
N ALA A 175 7.53 8.27 -10.85
CA ALA A 175 8.96 8.57 -10.72
C ALA A 175 9.18 9.72 -9.73
N VAL A 176 10.12 9.52 -8.79
CA VAL A 176 10.46 10.50 -7.75
C VAL A 176 11.93 10.35 -7.37
N ASP A 177 12.54 11.43 -6.90
CA ASP A 177 13.87 11.36 -6.29
C ASP A 177 13.86 10.53 -5.00
N ALA A 178 14.94 9.79 -4.73
CA ALA A 178 15.02 8.89 -3.60
C ALA A 178 14.94 9.60 -2.24
N GLU A 179 15.57 10.79 -2.12
CA GLU A 179 15.50 11.56 -0.88
C GLU A 179 14.10 12.12 -0.67
N VAL A 180 13.44 12.59 -1.74
CA VAL A 180 12.05 13.05 -1.71
C VAL A 180 11.10 11.90 -1.32
N HIS A 181 11.30 10.70 -1.90
CA HIS A 181 10.58 9.50 -1.54
C HIS A 181 10.70 9.19 -0.04
N ASP A 182 11.93 9.16 0.47
CA ASP A 182 12.19 8.77 1.86
C ASP A 182 11.62 9.78 2.86
N HIS A 183 11.66 11.08 2.56
CA HIS A 183 10.98 12.11 3.36
C HIS A 183 9.45 11.95 3.31
N LEU A 184 8.89 11.69 2.12
CA LEU A 184 7.45 11.44 1.98
C LEU A 184 7.03 10.23 2.82
N MET A 185 7.75 9.11 2.72
CA MET A 185 7.45 7.89 3.49
C MET A 185 7.64 8.10 5.00
N ALA A 186 8.64 8.88 5.40
CA ALA A 186 8.82 9.24 6.81
C ALA A 186 7.59 9.96 7.38
N LEU A 187 6.99 10.89 6.62
CA LEU A 187 5.84 11.68 7.04
C LEU A 187 4.53 10.86 7.00
N VAL A 188 4.24 10.19 5.87
CA VAL A 188 2.90 9.60 5.64
C VAL A 188 2.76 8.15 6.11
N SER A 189 3.89 7.47 6.41
CA SER A 189 3.92 6.05 6.82
C SER A 189 4.65 5.84 8.13
N HIS A 190 5.93 6.23 8.22
CA HIS A 190 6.79 5.85 9.34
C HIS A 190 6.44 6.61 10.63
N LEU A 191 6.27 7.92 10.56
CA LEU A 191 5.83 8.72 11.71
C LEU A 191 4.47 8.27 12.25
N PRO A 192 3.43 8.03 11.45
CA PRO A 192 2.16 7.47 11.92
C PRO A 192 2.32 6.17 12.72
N HIS A 193 3.16 5.24 12.27
CA HIS A 193 3.43 4.00 13.01
C HIS A 193 4.14 4.24 14.35
N VAL A 194 5.10 5.17 14.38
CA VAL A 194 5.76 5.59 15.63
C VAL A 194 4.75 6.19 16.58
N MET A 195 3.89 7.10 16.12
CA MET A 195 2.87 7.78 16.95
C MET A 195 1.83 6.80 17.48
N ALA A 196 1.32 5.92 16.64
CA ALA A 196 0.40 4.85 17.05
C ALA A 196 1.00 3.95 18.15
N SER A 197 2.29 3.59 17.99
CA SER A 197 3.00 2.77 18.97
C SER A 197 3.27 3.51 20.29
N VAL A 198 3.62 4.80 20.22
CA VAL A 198 3.78 5.65 21.42
C VAL A 198 2.47 5.77 22.16
N LEU A 199 1.37 6.08 21.48
CA LEU A 199 0.03 6.22 22.05
C LEU A 199 -0.43 4.90 22.72
N MET A 200 -0.25 3.77 22.04
CA MET A 200 -0.58 2.45 22.60
C MET A 200 0.25 2.14 23.86
N ARG A 201 1.56 2.40 23.83
CA ARG A 201 2.44 2.21 24.99
C ARG A 201 2.04 3.07 26.17
N GLN A 202 1.67 4.33 25.93
CA GLN A 202 1.17 5.22 26.99
C GLN A 202 -0.11 4.66 27.63
N ALA A 203 -1.07 4.21 26.83
CA ALA A 203 -2.31 3.62 27.32
C ALA A 203 -2.08 2.35 28.16
N VAL A 204 -1.10 1.52 27.79
CA VAL A 204 -0.76 0.29 28.54
C VAL A 204 0.05 0.58 29.79
N SER A 205 0.99 1.55 29.76
CA SER A 205 1.91 1.83 30.86
C SER A 205 1.28 2.62 32.01
N THR A 206 0.12 3.24 31.83
CA THR A 206 -0.61 3.99 32.88
C THR A 206 -1.34 3.02 33.81
N ALA A 207 -0.62 2.03 34.36
CA ALA A 207 -1.17 1.10 35.36
C ALA A 207 -1.25 1.77 36.74
N PRO A 208 -2.31 1.50 37.59
CA PRO A 208 -3.32 0.44 37.48
C PRO A 208 -4.48 0.75 36.53
N GLN A 209 -4.60 1.98 36.01
CA GLN A 209 -5.67 2.40 35.12
C GLN A 209 -5.51 1.88 33.66
N GLY A 210 -4.40 1.24 33.29
CA GLY A 210 -4.17 0.75 31.93
C GLY A 210 -5.24 -0.23 31.43
N ARG A 211 -5.79 -1.09 32.30
CA ARG A 211 -6.92 -1.94 31.95
C ARG A 211 -8.20 -1.15 31.70
N GLU A 212 -8.43 -0.08 32.44
CA GLU A 212 -9.59 0.79 32.29
C GLU A 212 -9.44 1.67 31.06
N ALA A 213 -8.24 2.18 30.75
CA ALA A 213 -7.95 2.93 29.55
C ALA A 213 -8.26 2.10 28.30
N LEU A 214 -7.82 0.83 28.23
CA LEU A 214 -8.09 -0.05 27.09
C LEU A 214 -9.57 -0.44 26.98
N ARG A 215 -10.28 -0.63 28.12
CA ARG A 215 -11.73 -0.88 28.13
C ARG A 215 -12.54 0.32 27.68
N SER A 216 -12.05 1.52 27.96
CA SER A 216 -12.69 2.78 27.60
C SER A 216 -12.28 3.29 26.20
N ALA A 217 -11.42 2.54 25.49
CA ALA A 217 -10.94 2.90 24.16
C ALA A 217 -12.11 2.98 23.18
N GLY A 218 -12.41 4.20 22.74
CA GLY A 218 -13.40 4.49 21.71
C GLY A 218 -12.88 4.24 20.29
N PRO A 219 -13.74 4.45 19.26
CA PRO A 219 -13.36 4.28 17.85
C PRO A 219 -12.09 5.05 17.48
N SER A 220 -12.01 6.33 17.79
CA SER A 220 -10.85 7.18 17.45
C SER A 220 -9.52 6.60 17.95
N PHE A 221 -9.48 6.07 19.20
CA PHE A 221 -8.27 5.44 19.72
C PHE A 221 -7.90 4.16 18.95
N ARG A 222 -8.89 3.33 18.62
CA ARG A 222 -8.68 2.08 17.88
C ARG A 222 -8.17 2.36 16.47
N ASP A 223 -8.73 3.35 15.79
CA ASP A 223 -8.33 3.74 14.44
C ASP A 223 -6.89 4.27 14.43
N LEU A 224 -6.56 5.20 15.35
CA LEU A 224 -5.21 5.76 15.46
C LEU A 224 -4.15 4.73 15.85
N THR A 225 -4.52 3.69 16.62
CA THR A 225 -3.57 2.67 17.09
C THR A 225 -3.61 1.37 16.30
N ARG A 226 -4.41 1.27 15.25
CA ARG A 226 -4.56 0.04 14.43
C ARG A 226 -3.21 -0.48 13.95
N VAL A 227 -2.36 0.40 13.45
CA VAL A 227 -1.04 0.05 12.91
C VAL A 227 0.02 -0.30 13.97
N ALA A 228 -0.25 -0.06 15.26
CA ALA A 228 0.67 -0.43 16.34
C ALA A 228 0.84 -1.96 16.52
N GLY A 229 -0.02 -2.78 15.90
CA GLY A 229 0.07 -4.23 15.86
C GLY A 229 1.03 -4.81 14.82
N ALA A 230 1.76 -3.97 14.09
CA ALA A 230 2.67 -4.38 13.03
C ALA A 230 3.87 -5.20 13.56
N ASN A 231 4.53 -5.95 12.64
CA ASN A 231 5.68 -6.79 12.98
C ASN A 231 6.85 -5.93 13.49
N PRO A 232 7.33 -6.13 14.75
CA PRO A 232 8.33 -5.26 15.35
C PRO A 232 9.71 -5.35 14.69
N VAL A 233 10.10 -6.52 14.15
CA VAL A 233 11.39 -6.70 13.48
C VAL A 233 11.39 -5.94 12.17
N LEU A 234 10.37 -6.13 11.34
CA LEU A 234 10.22 -5.42 10.07
C LEU A 234 10.22 -3.90 10.26
N TRP A 235 9.50 -3.41 11.28
CA TRP A 235 9.42 -1.96 11.52
C TRP A 235 10.70 -1.35 12.09
N ALA A 236 11.46 -2.11 12.88
CA ALA A 236 12.79 -1.69 13.30
C ALA A 236 13.71 -1.48 12.07
N ASP A 237 13.72 -2.42 11.14
CA ASP A 237 14.51 -2.35 9.91
C ASP A 237 14.07 -1.16 9.04
N ILE A 238 12.77 -0.96 8.83
CA ILE A 238 12.23 0.17 8.07
C ILE A 238 12.65 1.50 8.67
N LEU A 239 12.51 1.68 9.99
CA LEU A 239 12.87 2.93 10.65
C LEU A 239 14.38 3.21 10.62
N LEU A 240 15.20 2.16 10.71
CA LEU A 240 16.66 2.29 10.64
C LEU A 240 17.14 2.60 9.22
N SER A 241 16.54 1.98 8.20
CA SER A 241 16.89 2.24 6.79
C SER A 241 16.45 3.63 6.31
N ASN A 242 15.46 4.26 6.96
CA ASN A 242 15.05 5.64 6.69
C ASN A 242 15.30 6.57 7.88
N ARG A 243 16.36 6.28 8.65
CA ARG A 243 16.60 6.89 9.96
C ARG A 243 16.62 8.41 9.94
N ASP A 244 17.32 9.01 9.01
CA ASP A 244 17.58 10.46 9.03
C ASP A 244 16.29 11.25 8.72
N ALA A 245 15.49 10.82 7.74
CA ALA A 245 14.18 11.40 7.45
C ALA A 245 13.19 11.18 8.61
N VAL A 246 13.15 9.97 9.20
CA VAL A 246 12.28 9.68 10.35
C VAL A 246 12.67 10.53 11.57
N LEU A 247 13.96 10.75 11.83
CA LEU A 247 14.43 11.64 12.89
C LEU A 247 14.02 13.09 12.65
N ALA A 248 14.10 13.56 11.40
CA ALA A 248 13.68 14.91 11.04
C ALA A 248 12.18 15.11 11.32
N GLU A 249 11.33 14.20 10.82
CA GLU A 249 9.89 14.28 11.02
C GLU A 249 9.47 14.09 12.51
N THR A 250 10.16 13.21 13.24
CA THR A 250 9.91 13.04 14.67
C THR A 250 10.25 14.31 15.48
N ARG A 251 11.35 15.00 15.10
CA ARG A 251 11.74 16.28 15.75
C ARG A 251 10.73 17.38 15.43
N ARG A 252 10.26 17.46 14.18
CA ARG A 252 9.22 18.40 13.76
C ARG A 252 7.92 18.17 14.55
N HIS A 253 7.44 16.93 14.57
CA HIS A 253 6.24 16.56 15.30
C HIS A 253 6.32 16.90 16.80
N ARG A 254 7.51 16.70 17.42
CA ARG A 254 7.74 17.08 18.81
C ARG A 254 7.68 18.60 19.00
N ALA A 255 8.14 19.39 18.03
CA ALA A 255 8.03 20.86 18.11
C ALA A 255 6.56 21.30 18.01
N ASP A 256 5.79 20.72 17.10
CA ASP A 256 4.35 21.01 16.96
C ASP A 256 3.58 20.65 18.25
N LEU A 257 3.92 19.53 18.91
CA LEU A 257 3.35 19.17 20.21
C LEU A 257 3.70 20.18 21.32
N ALA A 258 4.90 20.75 21.32
CA ALA A 258 5.29 21.78 22.28
C ALA A 258 4.49 23.09 22.08
N GLU A 259 4.11 23.42 20.85
CA GLU A 259 3.22 24.56 20.57
C GLU A 259 1.81 24.31 21.12
N VAL A 260 1.28 23.08 20.95
CA VAL A 260 0.00 22.68 21.56
C VAL A 260 0.06 22.78 23.11
N GLU A 261 1.16 22.32 23.73
CA GLU A 261 1.38 22.40 25.17
C GLU A 261 1.36 23.86 25.64
N ALA A 262 2.09 24.76 24.96
CA ALA A 262 2.12 26.18 25.29
C ALA A 262 0.75 26.85 25.16
N ALA A 263 -0.02 26.51 24.12
CA ALA A 263 -1.37 27.03 23.92
C ALA A 263 -2.34 26.55 25.02
N LEU A 264 -2.19 25.31 25.47
CA LEU A 264 -2.97 24.76 26.59
C LEU A 264 -2.61 25.44 27.91
N GLU A 265 -1.32 25.68 28.20
CA GLU A 265 -0.85 26.36 29.40
C GLU A 265 -1.34 27.82 29.49
N SER A 266 -1.35 28.52 28.34
CA SER A 266 -1.84 29.92 28.28
C SER A 266 -3.36 30.04 28.15
N GLY A 267 -4.08 28.94 27.87
CA GLY A 267 -5.51 28.96 27.58
C GLY A 267 -5.84 29.62 26.23
N ASP A 268 -4.93 29.60 25.25
CA ASP A 268 -5.09 30.26 23.95
C ASP A 268 -6.06 29.47 23.06
N ARG A 269 -7.35 29.82 23.22
CA ARG A 269 -8.45 29.22 22.47
C ARG A 269 -8.34 29.51 20.98
N GLU A 270 -7.97 30.72 20.60
CA GLU A 270 -7.93 31.16 19.19
C GLU A 270 -6.88 30.35 18.44
N TRP A 271 -5.70 30.17 19.00
CA TRP A 271 -4.65 29.31 18.43
C TRP A 271 -5.12 27.87 18.30
N LEU A 272 -5.75 27.30 19.33
CA LEU A 272 -6.25 25.92 19.29
C LEU A 272 -7.32 25.71 18.22
N GLU A 273 -8.25 26.67 18.09
CA GLU A 273 -9.27 26.61 17.02
C GLU A 273 -8.65 26.68 15.63
N GLY A 274 -7.64 27.53 15.42
CA GLY A 274 -6.88 27.60 14.17
C GLY A 274 -6.11 26.31 13.85
N PHE A 275 -5.47 25.72 14.85
CA PHE A 275 -4.74 24.46 14.72
C PHE A 275 -5.65 23.31 14.25
N PHE A 276 -6.78 23.09 14.93
CA PHE A 276 -7.74 22.06 14.54
C PHE A 276 -8.44 22.38 13.22
N GLY A 277 -8.69 23.66 12.94
CA GLY A 277 -9.30 24.12 11.67
C GLY A 277 -8.42 23.77 10.46
N SER A 278 -7.12 24.06 10.54
CA SER A 278 -6.18 23.74 9.47
C SER A 278 -6.05 22.21 9.23
N ALA A 279 -6.07 21.42 10.30
CA ALA A 279 -6.05 19.96 10.19
C ALA A 279 -7.34 19.42 9.54
N ALA A 280 -8.51 19.98 9.89
CA ALA A 280 -9.79 19.61 9.29
C ALA A 280 -9.83 19.92 7.78
N GLU A 281 -9.32 21.08 7.36
CA GLU A 281 -9.19 21.43 5.94
C GLU A 281 -8.26 20.47 5.20
N GLY A 282 -7.13 20.11 5.82
CA GLY A 282 -6.19 19.12 5.26
C GLY A 282 -6.87 17.76 5.05
N ARG A 283 -7.66 17.30 6.02
CA ARG A 283 -8.42 16.05 5.93
C ARG A 283 -9.46 16.09 4.79
N GLN A 284 -10.17 17.21 4.63
CA GLN A 284 -11.11 17.37 3.52
C GLN A 284 -10.43 17.29 2.16
N ARG A 285 -9.25 17.91 2.01
CA ARG A 285 -8.47 17.82 0.77
C ARG A 285 -8.01 16.39 0.46
N LEU A 286 -7.61 15.64 1.48
CA LEU A 286 -7.21 14.23 1.31
C LEU A 286 -8.38 13.39 0.78
N LEU A 287 -9.56 13.52 1.38
CA LEU A 287 -10.77 12.80 0.94
C LEU A 287 -11.17 13.17 -0.49
N ALA A 288 -11.12 14.46 -0.84
CA ALA A 288 -11.41 14.90 -2.21
C ALA A 288 -10.42 14.37 -3.26
N GLN A 289 -9.18 14.03 -2.86
CA GLN A 289 -8.21 13.38 -3.76
C GLN A 289 -8.50 11.89 -3.92
N GLU A 290 -8.94 11.20 -2.88
CA GLU A 290 -9.37 9.80 -2.94
C GLU A 290 -10.55 9.66 -3.92
N ASP A 291 -11.53 10.57 -3.83
CA ASP A 291 -12.69 10.64 -4.74
C ASP A 291 -12.26 10.90 -6.21
N ALA A 292 -11.22 11.70 -6.44
CA ALA A 292 -10.74 12.04 -7.77
C ALA A 292 -9.94 10.92 -8.46
N VAL A 293 -9.27 10.06 -7.69
CA VAL A 293 -8.47 8.92 -8.21
C VAL A 293 -9.38 7.74 -8.59
N GLY A 294 -10.54 7.60 -7.94
CA GLY A 294 -11.52 6.54 -8.20
C GLY A 294 -12.38 6.70 -9.47
N GLY A 295 -12.16 7.74 -10.28
CA GLY A 295 -13.13 8.19 -11.29
C GLY A 295 -14.27 8.95 -10.63
N ASP A 296 -15.24 9.49 -11.41
CA ASP A 296 -16.42 10.16 -10.84
C ASP A 296 -17.18 9.16 -9.94
N VAL A 297 -16.93 9.26 -8.64
CA VAL A 297 -17.67 8.48 -7.64
C VAL A 297 -19.00 9.15 -7.41
N VAL A 298 -20.06 8.43 -7.70
CA VAL A 298 -21.44 8.92 -7.51
C VAL A 298 -21.99 8.29 -6.23
N ARG A 299 -22.48 9.14 -5.34
CA ARG A 299 -23.21 8.69 -4.15
C ARG A 299 -24.66 8.39 -4.48
N LEU A 300 -25.01 7.12 -4.42
CA LEU A 300 -26.40 6.66 -4.49
C LEU A 300 -27.02 6.62 -3.10
N THR A 301 -28.19 7.21 -2.96
CA THR A 301 -28.95 7.17 -1.71
C THR A 301 -30.13 6.21 -1.85
N VAL A 302 -30.14 5.16 -1.04
CA VAL A 302 -31.14 4.08 -1.10
C VAL A 302 -31.99 4.09 0.16
N ALA A 303 -33.30 4.18 0.02
CA ALA A 303 -34.21 4.02 1.14
C ALA A 303 -34.37 2.52 1.48
N VAL A 304 -33.93 2.10 2.67
CA VAL A 304 -33.91 0.70 3.08
C VAL A 304 -34.76 0.45 4.31
N PRO A 305 -35.61 -0.61 4.31
CA PRO A 305 -36.40 -0.97 5.48
C PRO A 305 -35.50 -1.49 6.60
N ASN A 306 -35.85 -1.20 7.85
CA ASN A 306 -35.13 -1.70 9.01
C ASN A 306 -35.44 -3.19 9.27
N ARG A 307 -34.79 -4.07 8.50
CA ARG A 307 -34.90 -5.53 8.65
C ARG A 307 -33.55 -6.21 8.47
N PRO A 308 -33.29 -7.34 9.15
CA PRO A 308 -32.10 -8.13 8.94
C PRO A 308 -31.95 -8.57 7.47
N GLY A 309 -30.68 -8.54 6.98
CA GLY A 309 -30.33 -9.04 5.65
C GLY A 309 -30.45 -8.04 4.50
N VAL A 310 -31.05 -6.84 4.70
CA VAL A 310 -31.24 -5.86 3.62
C VAL A 310 -29.92 -5.39 3.00
N LEU A 311 -28.88 -5.18 3.81
CA LEU A 311 -27.55 -4.80 3.32
C LEU A 311 -26.91 -5.93 2.50
N SER A 312 -27.03 -7.16 2.99
CA SER A 312 -26.52 -8.33 2.29
C SER A 312 -27.22 -8.54 0.94
N GLU A 313 -28.51 -8.27 0.86
CA GLU A 313 -29.29 -8.37 -0.39
C GLU A 313 -28.79 -7.40 -1.45
N ILE A 314 -28.52 -6.14 -1.08
CA ILE A 314 -28.03 -5.11 -1.99
C ILE A 314 -26.56 -5.40 -2.36
N ALA A 315 -25.68 -5.62 -1.37
CA ALA A 315 -24.28 -5.86 -1.61
C ALA A 315 -24.02 -7.11 -2.47
N THR A 316 -24.79 -8.20 -2.25
CA THR A 316 -24.70 -9.42 -3.06
C THR A 316 -25.15 -9.18 -4.50
N ALA A 317 -26.22 -8.40 -4.71
CA ALA A 317 -26.70 -8.08 -6.06
C ALA A 317 -25.67 -7.27 -6.85
N LEU A 318 -25.04 -6.27 -6.22
CA LEU A 318 -23.99 -5.47 -6.84
C LEU A 318 -22.71 -6.30 -7.09
N GLY A 319 -22.31 -7.12 -6.12
CA GLY A 319 -21.14 -8.01 -6.24
C GLY A 319 -21.29 -9.03 -7.38
N HIS A 320 -22.47 -9.66 -7.56
CA HIS A 320 -22.73 -10.56 -8.68
C HIS A 320 -22.68 -9.86 -10.05
N ALA A 321 -22.92 -8.56 -10.08
CA ALA A 321 -22.80 -7.74 -11.28
C ALA A 321 -21.40 -7.16 -11.47
N HIS A 322 -20.43 -7.54 -10.63
CA HIS A 322 -19.06 -7.03 -10.61
C HIS A 322 -18.98 -5.51 -10.42
N ILE A 323 -19.92 -4.94 -9.66
CA ILE A 323 -19.93 -3.53 -9.29
C ILE A 323 -19.28 -3.40 -7.92
N ASN A 324 -18.17 -2.65 -7.85
CA ASN A 324 -17.51 -2.33 -6.59
C ASN A 324 -18.28 -1.25 -5.82
N ILE A 325 -18.34 -1.38 -4.50
CA ILE A 325 -18.85 -0.36 -3.57
C ILE A 325 -17.60 0.25 -2.91
N GLU A 326 -17.30 1.51 -3.23
CA GLU A 326 -16.13 2.21 -2.69
C GLU A 326 -16.32 2.56 -1.22
N ASP A 327 -17.53 3.01 -0.84
CA ASP A 327 -17.91 3.27 0.55
C ASP A 327 -19.38 2.95 0.78
N LEU A 328 -19.71 2.60 2.03
CA LEU A 328 -21.07 2.24 2.45
C LEU A 328 -21.37 2.86 3.82
N HIS A 329 -22.38 3.70 3.88
CA HIS A 329 -22.85 4.31 5.12
C HIS A 329 -24.32 4.06 5.36
N LEU A 330 -24.67 3.44 6.50
CA LEU A 330 -26.06 3.23 6.92
C LEU A 330 -26.47 4.21 8.02
N SER A 331 -27.45 5.06 7.72
CA SER A 331 -28.15 5.86 8.71
C SER A 331 -29.44 5.14 9.10
N PRO A 332 -29.55 4.60 10.34
CA PRO A 332 -30.75 3.88 10.77
C PRO A 332 -31.99 4.77 10.74
N ALA A 333 -33.15 4.15 10.49
CA ALA A 333 -34.44 4.84 10.61
C ALA A 333 -34.62 5.43 12.01
N ARG A 334 -35.09 6.66 12.12
CA ARG A 334 -35.58 7.24 13.38
C ARG A 334 -36.88 6.55 13.80
N ALA A 335 -37.24 6.70 15.06
CA ALA A 335 -38.43 6.01 15.63
C ALA A 335 -39.76 6.34 14.91
N ASP A 336 -39.81 7.45 14.20
CA ASP A 336 -40.92 7.99 13.42
C ASP A 336 -40.81 7.80 11.89
N GLU A 337 -39.68 7.18 11.42
CA GLU A 337 -39.45 6.99 9.99
C GLU A 337 -39.60 5.51 9.58
N PRO A 338 -40.27 5.21 8.44
CA PRO A 338 -40.50 3.83 8.00
C PRO A 338 -39.26 3.14 7.41
N SER A 339 -38.22 3.90 7.07
CA SER A 339 -37.00 3.41 6.42
C SER A 339 -35.74 4.18 6.84
N GLY A 340 -34.64 3.48 6.97
CA GLY A 340 -33.29 4.08 7.05
C GLY A 340 -32.77 4.48 5.68
N THR A 341 -31.60 5.13 5.68
CA THR A 341 -30.93 5.55 4.46
C THR A 341 -29.60 4.84 4.34
N LEU A 342 -29.38 4.15 3.22
CA LEU A 342 -28.12 3.55 2.83
C LEU A 342 -27.49 4.41 1.75
N SER A 343 -26.31 4.98 2.03
CA SER A 343 -25.49 5.66 1.03
C SER A 343 -24.46 4.66 0.50
N LEU A 344 -24.33 4.60 -0.82
CA LEU A 344 -23.38 3.76 -1.55
C LEU A 344 -22.57 4.64 -2.49
N ASP A 345 -21.28 4.62 -2.34
CA ASP A 345 -20.36 5.31 -3.23
C ASP A 345 -19.87 4.32 -4.29
N ILE A 346 -20.14 4.62 -5.57
CA ILE A 346 -19.83 3.75 -6.72
C ILE A 346 -19.09 4.56 -7.77
N ALA A 347 -17.95 4.03 -8.24
CA ALA A 347 -17.12 4.67 -9.26
C ALA A 347 -17.53 4.26 -10.68
N GLY A 348 -17.59 5.24 -11.59
CA GLY A 348 -17.79 5.08 -13.03
C GLY A 348 -19.25 5.06 -13.47
N ASP A 349 -19.58 5.91 -14.45
CA ASP A 349 -20.96 6.16 -14.95
C ASP A 349 -21.73 4.90 -15.35
N MET A 350 -21.06 3.95 -16.00
CA MET A 350 -21.68 2.67 -16.42
C MET A 350 -22.02 1.78 -15.22
N ALA A 351 -21.14 1.73 -14.21
CA ALA A 351 -21.37 0.98 -12.98
C ALA A 351 -22.50 1.60 -12.16
N VAL A 352 -22.52 2.93 -12.06
CA VAL A 352 -23.58 3.70 -11.39
C VAL A 352 -24.95 3.44 -12.03
N ALA A 353 -25.06 3.58 -13.36
CA ALA A 353 -26.32 3.32 -14.08
C ALA A 353 -26.81 1.90 -13.84
N ARG A 354 -25.93 0.90 -13.94
CA ARG A 354 -26.27 -0.51 -13.71
C ARG A 354 -26.63 -0.79 -12.24
N ALA A 355 -25.95 -0.14 -11.28
CA ALA A 355 -26.28 -0.26 -9.86
C ALA A 355 -27.69 0.27 -9.55
N VAL A 356 -28.03 1.43 -10.09
CA VAL A 356 -29.38 2.02 -9.95
C VAL A 356 -30.45 1.07 -10.46
N ASP A 357 -30.25 0.46 -11.63
CA ASP A 357 -31.21 -0.49 -12.20
C ASP A 357 -31.36 -1.74 -11.32
N LEU A 358 -30.26 -2.36 -10.90
CA LEU A 358 -30.27 -3.55 -10.05
C LEU A 358 -30.94 -3.30 -8.69
N ILE A 359 -30.67 -2.14 -8.07
CA ILE A 359 -31.26 -1.79 -6.78
C ILE A 359 -32.77 -1.56 -6.93
N ARG A 360 -33.21 -0.95 -8.05
CA ARG A 360 -34.64 -0.77 -8.38
C ARG A 360 -35.32 -2.10 -8.68
N GLU A 361 -34.68 -3.02 -9.39
CA GLU A 361 -35.17 -4.39 -9.64
C GLU A 361 -35.43 -5.18 -8.33
N LYS A 362 -34.62 -4.90 -7.30
CA LYS A 362 -34.84 -5.44 -5.94
C LYS A 362 -35.96 -4.73 -5.16
N GLY A 363 -36.60 -3.73 -5.74
CA GLY A 363 -37.71 -3.00 -5.13
C GLY A 363 -37.30 -1.85 -4.20
N PHE A 364 -36.05 -1.43 -4.20
CA PHE A 364 -35.59 -0.30 -3.41
C PHE A 364 -35.67 1.03 -4.18
N ARG A 365 -35.90 2.12 -3.46
CA ARG A 365 -35.88 3.47 -4.04
C ARG A 365 -34.47 4.04 -4.00
N VAL A 366 -33.97 4.51 -5.14
CA VAL A 366 -32.66 5.12 -5.33
C VAL A 366 -32.82 6.54 -5.83
N SER A 367 -32.10 7.46 -5.20
CA SER A 367 -31.99 8.88 -5.57
C SER A 367 -30.52 9.28 -5.66
#